data_e18290497838833148c4cda4edea4479
#
_entry.id   e18290497838833148c4cda4edea4479
#
_cell.length_a   1.000
_cell.length_b   1.000
_cell.length_c   1.000
_cell.angle_alpha   90.00
_cell.angle_beta   90.00
_cell.angle_gamma   90.00
#
_symmetry.space_group_name_H-M   'P 1'
#
loop_
_entity.id
_entity.type
_entity.pdbx_description
1 polymer ?
#
loop_
_entity_poly.entity_id
_entity_poly.type
_entity_poly.pdbx_seq_one_letter_code
_entity_poly.pdbx_strand_id
1 'polypeptide(L)'
;KNVGDFMYSYKNKKPLDYYNELEKKEIEIYNDTYFNENDIANINKIDLNNIFNRKTVIFEDYDYNLPQNIFLLKPYKGKIIVGRKIRSILRIENKINAINCSMINAPMLLGFLKKRNLKDRKIKIEYYPFTNEEKKFVFDEIKKNRKIDIYYPYKYRDFYTGKEETSPETGWTFNPEKKEYLGYGEVHFRKFTEKFIKELNTDYKIIYDPACSTGEFLNDYKKNFPMSYTIGHDLSKEMIEYAKNYVDEPLCCNAINSPLKNNSVDLMFLRFLNSEVVDTKNAYKIFKVLYPKVKKKGLIICFGHTPVLIRKEMFQRYGLIPIICNGYDKERDAIFQFYVFEVK
;
A
#
# COMPACT_ATOMS: atom_id res chain seq x y z
N LYS A 1 -6.71 -12.26 -17.12
CA LYS A 1 -7.29 -10.97 -16.68
C LYS A 1 -6.34 -9.82 -17.03
N ASN A 2 -6.82 -8.80 -17.71
CA ASN A 2 -6.05 -7.60 -18.03
C ASN A 2 -5.72 -6.80 -16.78
N VAL A 3 -4.59 -6.09 -16.74
CA VAL A 3 -4.24 -5.17 -15.65
C VAL A 3 -5.33 -4.11 -15.42
N GLY A 4 -6.02 -3.67 -16.50
CA GLY A 4 -7.20 -2.81 -16.40
C GLY A 4 -8.35 -3.46 -15.62
N ASP A 5 -8.53 -4.79 -15.75
CA ASP A 5 -9.55 -5.54 -15.02
C ASP A 5 -9.21 -5.67 -13.52
N PHE A 6 -7.92 -5.70 -13.18
CA PHE A 6 -7.46 -5.71 -11.79
C PHE A 6 -7.78 -4.41 -11.06
N MET A 7 -7.54 -3.29 -11.69
CA MET A 7 -7.84 -1.97 -11.11
C MET A 7 -9.35 -1.75 -10.88
N TYR A 8 -10.19 -2.51 -11.58
CA TYR A 8 -11.64 -2.50 -11.48
C TYR A 8 -12.24 -3.81 -10.96
N SER A 9 -11.42 -4.76 -10.48
CA SER A 9 -11.88 -6.09 -10.05
C SER A 9 -12.97 -6.04 -8.98
N TYR A 10 -12.96 -5.00 -8.16
CA TYR A 10 -14.03 -4.77 -7.19
C TYR A 10 -15.38 -4.47 -7.81
N LYS A 11 -15.39 -3.78 -8.95
CA LYS A 11 -16.64 -3.38 -9.62
C LYS A 11 -17.35 -4.55 -10.27
N ASN A 12 -16.60 -5.59 -10.66
CA ASN A 12 -17.15 -6.72 -11.40
C ASN A 12 -17.76 -7.82 -10.52
N LYS A 13 -17.61 -7.73 -9.20
CA LYS A 13 -18.03 -8.78 -8.25
C LYS A 13 -19.33 -8.48 -7.51
N LYS A 14 -19.87 -7.27 -7.66
CA LYS A 14 -21.12 -6.82 -7.03
C LYS A 14 -21.96 -6.01 -8.00
N PRO A 15 -23.28 -5.93 -7.79
CA PRO A 15 -24.14 -5.05 -8.57
C PRO A 15 -23.62 -3.61 -8.57
N LEU A 16 -23.66 -2.97 -9.71
CA LEU A 16 -23.15 -1.59 -9.90
C LEU A 16 -23.78 -0.62 -8.87
N ASP A 17 -25.04 -0.81 -8.56
CA ASP A 17 -25.80 0.02 -7.62
C ASP A 17 -25.21 -0.01 -6.20
N TYR A 18 -24.71 -1.16 -5.76
CA TYR A 18 -24.06 -1.30 -4.45
C TYR A 18 -22.81 -0.42 -4.34
N TYR A 19 -21.97 -0.39 -5.37
CA TYR A 19 -20.75 0.44 -5.35
C TYR A 19 -21.08 1.92 -5.48
N ASN A 20 -22.12 2.27 -6.23
CA ASN A 20 -22.59 3.65 -6.36
C ASN A 20 -23.13 4.18 -5.04
N GLU A 21 -23.84 3.37 -4.25
CA GLU A 21 -24.27 3.74 -2.91
C GLU A 21 -23.11 3.89 -1.94
N LEU A 22 -22.13 2.99 -2.00
CA LEU A 22 -20.93 3.07 -1.17
C LEU A 22 -20.16 4.35 -1.50
N GLU A 23 -19.94 4.66 -2.78
CA GLU A 23 -19.26 5.88 -3.23
C GLU A 23 -20.03 7.14 -2.80
N LYS A 24 -21.37 7.14 -2.88
CA LYS A 24 -22.18 8.28 -2.40
C LYS A 24 -21.98 8.53 -0.92
N LYS A 25 -22.06 7.48 -0.09
CA LYS A 25 -21.82 7.59 1.35
C LYS A 25 -20.41 8.07 1.68
N GLU A 26 -19.41 7.62 0.92
CA GLU A 26 -18.04 8.07 1.07
C GLU A 26 -17.89 9.56 0.72
N ILE A 27 -18.56 10.03 -0.33
CA ILE A 27 -18.57 11.45 -0.73
C ILE A 27 -19.32 12.30 0.30
N GLU A 28 -20.44 11.83 0.84
CA GLU A 28 -21.16 12.52 1.91
C GLU A 28 -20.27 12.70 3.14
N ILE A 29 -19.61 11.64 3.60
CA ILE A 29 -18.66 11.69 4.72
C ILE A 29 -17.53 12.69 4.43
N TYR A 30 -17.04 12.72 3.19
CA TYR A 30 -16.01 13.67 2.78
C TYR A 30 -16.49 15.12 2.86
N ASN A 31 -17.65 15.41 2.25
CA ASN A 31 -18.20 16.77 2.24
C ASN A 31 -18.47 17.28 3.66
N ASP A 32 -18.91 16.38 4.55
CA ASP A 32 -19.10 16.70 5.96
C ASP A 32 -17.78 16.87 6.73
N THR A 33 -16.65 16.40 6.17
CA THR A 33 -15.35 16.43 6.84
C THR A 33 -14.43 17.55 6.36
N TYR A 34 -14.69 18.16 5.22
CA TYR A 34 -13.89 19.29 4.71
C TYR A 34 -14.48 20.63 5.15
N PHE A 35 -13.65 21.41 5.85
CA PHE A 35 -14.02 22.73 6.40
C PHE A 35 -13.58 23.90 5.54
N ASN A 36 -14.23 25.04 5.81
CA ASN A 36 -13.66 26.34 5.48
C ASN A 36 -12.35 26.57 6.24
N GLU A 37 -11.33 27.01 5.55
CA GLU A 37 -9.99 27.27 6.12
C GLU A 37 -10.01 28.24 7.33
N ASN A 38 -11.07 29.02 7.48
CA ASN A 38 -11.23 29.99 8.58
C ASN A 38 -11.57 29.37 9.95
N ASP A 39 -12.05 28.11 9.99
CA ASP A 39 -12.43 27.45 11.26
C ASP A 39 -11.27 26.78 11.96
N ILE A 40 -10.09 26.74 11.31
CA ILE A 40 -8.93 25.94 11.73
C ILE A 40 -7.99 26.70 12.68
N ALA A 41 -8.11 28.02 12.77
CA ALA A 41 -7.13 28.89 13.45
C ALA A 41 -7.06 28.76 14.98
N ASN A 42 -7.99 28.03 15.63
CA ASN A 42 -8.17 28.08 17.09
C ASN A 42 -8.00 26.75 17.85
N ILE A 43 -7.47 25.68 17.23
CA ILE A 43 -7.35 24.39 17.94
C ILE A 43 -6.00 24.31 18.66
N ASN A 44 -5.99 24.76 19.89
CA ASN A 44 -4.76 24.82 20.68
C ASN A 44 -4.32 23.49 21.33
N LYS A 45 -5.17 22.51 21.55
CA LYS A 45 -4.82 21.13 21.99
C LYS A 45 -6.04 20.22 21.90
N ILE A 46 -5.87 19.03 21.36
CA ILE A 46 -6.85 17.96 21.51
C ILE A 46 -6.77 17.42 22.93
N ASP A 47 -7.88 17.49 23.66
CA ASP A 47 -8.03 16.77 24.91
C ASP A 47 -8.35 15.30 24.62
N LEU A 48 -7.30 14.48 24.52
CA LEU A 48 -7.43 13.05 24.27
C LEU A 48 -8.29 12.36 25.36
N ASN A 49 -8.33 12.88 26.60
CA ASN A 49 -9.12 12.28 27.66
C ASN A 49 -10.61 12.47 27.40
N ASN A 50 -11.02 13.61 26.85
CA ASN A 50 -12.41 13.86 26.50
C ASN A 50 -12.90 12.90 25.40
N ILE A 51 -12.06 12.48 24.48
CA ILE A 51 -12.44 11.53 23.41
C ILE A 51 -12.92 10.19 24.01
N PHE A 52 -12.24 9.68 25.05
CA PHE A 52 -12.57 8.40 25.66
C PHE A 52 -13.86 8.43 26.51
N ASN A 53 -14.39 9.63 26.81
CA ASN A 53 -15.67 9.80 27.48
C ASN A 53 -16.87 9.85 26.51
N ARG A 54 -16.61 9.86 25.20
CA ARG A 54 -17.66 9.90 24.18
C ARG A 54 -18.37 8.55 24.05
N LYS A 55 -19.63 8.62 23.60
CA LYS A 55 -20.35 7.44 23.13
C LYS A 55 -19.60 6.82 21.94
N THR A 56 -19.34 5.53 21.99
CA THR A 56 -18.69 4.81 20.90
C THR A 56 -19.61 4.64 19.70
N VAL A 57 -18.98 4.54 18.54
CA VAL A 57 -19.63 4.22 17.27
C VAL A 57 -19.25 2.81 16.87
N ILE A 58 -20.19 2.09 16.26
CA ILE A 58 -19.99 0.74 15.74
C ILE A 58 -20.31 0.73 14.27
N PHE A 59 -19.42 0.16 13.46
CA PHE A 59 -19.77 -0.24 12.10
C PHE A 59 -19.44 -1.73 11.87
N GLU A 60 -20.13 -2.30 10.90
CA GLU A 60 -19.99 -3.70 10.51
C GLU A 60 -19.75 -3.78 9.00
N ASP A 61 -18.91 -4.73 8.58
CA ASP A 61 -18.62 -5.03 7.19
C ASP A 61 -18.32 -6.53 7.05
N TYR A 62 -18.04 -7.01 5.85
CA TYR A 62 -17.70 -8.40 5.58
C TYR A 62 -16.33 -8.51 4.91
N ASP A 63 -15.66 -9.64 5.10
CA ASP A 63 -14.33 -9.90 4.55
C ASP A 63 -14.30 -10.03 3.00
N TYR A 64 -15.46 -10.05 2.37
CA TYR A 64 -15.65 -10.02 0.93
C TYR A 64 -16.17 -8.67 0.40
N ASN A 65 -16.22 -7.65 1.24
CA ASN A 65 -16.81 -6.35 0.95
C ASN A 65 -15.82 -5.19 1.10
N LEU A 66 -14.67 -5.26 0.41
CA LEU A 66 -13.59 -4.25 0.50
C LEU A 66 -12.98 -4.09 1.91
N PRO A 67 -12.69 -5.19 2.63
CA PRO A 67 -12.20 -5.11 4.01
C PRO A 67 -10.82 -4.46 4.10
N GLN A 68 -10.02 -4.48 3.03
CA GLN A 68 -8.74 -3.78 2.96
C GLN A 68 -8.87 -2.25 2.92
N ASN A 69 -10.09 -1.70 2.95
CA ASN A 69 -10.29 -0.28 3.18
C ASN A 69 -10.12 0.10 4.66
N ILE A 70 -10.26 -0.87 5.57
CA ILE A 70 -10.09 -0.65 7.00
C ILE A 70 -8.61 -0.70 7.33
N PHE A 71 -8.08 0.35 7.92
CA PHE A 71 -6.68 0.44 8.34
C PHE A 71 -6.54 0.82 9.81
N LEU A 72 -5.40 0.47 10.38
CA LEU A 72 -5.02 0.78 11.75
C LEU A 72 -3.69 1.53 11.77
N LEU A 73 -3.59 2.53 12.64
CA LEU A 73 -2.38 3.30 12.91
C LEU A 73 -2.07 3.27 14.41
N LYS A 74 -0.78 3.24 14.77
CA LYS A 74 -0.32 3.28 16.17
C LYS A 74 0.56 4.50 16.44
N PRO A 75 0.03 5.73 16.39
CA PRO A 75 0.82 6.95 16.60
C PRO A 75 1.15 7.21 18.08
N TYR A 76 0.35 6.66 19.01
CA TYR A 76 0.49 6.86 20.44
C TYR A 76 0.68 5.54 21.18
N LYS A 77 1.43 5.56 22.29
CA LYS A 77 1.65 4.37 23.11
C LYS A 77 0.31 3.81 23.61
N GLY A 78 0.07 2.54 23.32
CA GLY A 78 -1.13 1.80 23.74
C GLY A 78 -2.45 2.20 23.07
N LYS A 79 -2.42 3.17 22.12
CA LYS A 79 -3.63 3.67 21.44
C LYS A 79 -3.56 3.41 19.93
N ILE A 80 -4.62 2.83 19.39
CA ILE A 80 -4.74 2.50 17.98
C ILE A 80 -5.81 3.39 17.38
N ILE A 81 -5.50 4.05 16.27
CA ILE A 81 -6.48 4.76 15.45
C ILE A 81 -7.01 3.77 14.41
N VAL A 82 -8.32 3.74 14.24
CA VAL A 82 -8.96 3.06 13.12
C VAL A 82 -9.39 4.09 12.10
N GLY A 83 -9.25 3.73 10.84
CA GLY A 83 -9.72 4.51 9.72
C GLY A 83 -10.34 3.64 8.64
N ARG A 84 -11.02 4.29 7.70
CA ARG A 84 -11.60 3.67 6.52
C ARG A 84 -11.24 4.47 5.30
N LYS A 85 -10.70 3.83 4.27
CA LYS A 85 -10.32 4.50 3.02
C LYS A 85 -11.54 4.94 2.23
N ILE A 86 -11.50 6.16 1.75
CA ILE A 86 -12.51 6.79 0.90
C ILE A 86 -11.90 6.97 -0.48
N ARG A 87 -12.03 5.96 -1.33
CA ARG A 87 -11.34 5.89 -2.64
C ARG A 87 -11.86 6.88 -3.66
N SER A 88 -13.17 7.13 -3.64
CA SER A 88 -13.82 8.05 -4.57
C SER A 88 -13.28 9.47 -4.46
N ILE A 89 -12.94 9.91 -3.26
CA ILE A 89 -12.34 11.21 -3.00
C ILE A 89 -11.00 11.36 -3.69
N LEU A 90 -10.10 10.39 -3.49
CA LEU A 90 -8.78 10.43 -4.10
C LEU A 90 -8.85 10.45 -5.63
N ARG A 91 -9.83 9.78 -6.22
CA ARG A 91 -10.08 9.85 -7.67
C ARG A 91 -10.53 11.23 -8.12
N ILE A 92 -11.47 11.83 -7.41
CA ILE A 92 -12.03 13.14 -7.73
C ILE A 92 -10.95 14.21 -7.60
N GLU A 93 -10.24 14.26 -6.49
CA GLU A 93 -9.20 15.26 -6.23
C GLU A 93 -8.04 15.17 -7.24
N ASN A 94 -7.63 13.96 -7.58
CA ASN A 94 -6.47 13.77 -8.46
C ASN A 94 -6.82 13.69 -9.93
N LYS A 95 -8.10 13.74 -10.30
CA LYS A 95 -8.59 13.56 -11.68
C LYS A 95 -8.03 12.27 -12.34
N ILE A 96 -7.76 11.26 -11.54
CA ILE A 96 -7.19 9.99 -11.99
C ILE A 96 -8.31 8.97 -12.11
N ASN A 97 -8.44 8.33 -13.25
CA ASN A 97 -9.39 7.23 -13.46
C ASN A 97 -8.98 5.94 -12.74
N ALA A 98 -7.72 5.84 -12.32
CA ALA A 98 -7.19 4.70 -11.59
C ALA A 98 -7.51 4.80 -10.08
N ILE A 99 -7.80 3.66 -9.47
CA ILE A 99 -8.04 3.56 -8.03
C ILE A 99 -6.69 3.64 -7.31
N ASN A 100 -6.43 4.76 -6.65
CA ASN A 100 -5.26 4.91 -5.80
C ASN A 100 -5.53 4.31 -4.42
N CYS A 101 -5.39 3.00 -4.31
CA CYS A 101 -5.80 2.23 -3.13
C CYS A 101 -4.96 2.47 -1.88
N SER A 102 -3.77 3.03 -2.02
CA SER A 102 -2.81 3.09 -0.91
C SER A 102 -2.86 4.39 -0.11
N MET A 103 -3.44 5.45 -0.65
CA MET A 103 -3.42 6.76 -0.01
C MET A 103 -4.48 6.92 1.08
N ILE A 104 -4.08 7.60 2.16
CA ILE A 104 -4.91 7.91 3.33
C ILE A 104 -4.74 9.40 3.64
N ASN A 105 -5.85 10.11 3.83
CA ASN A 105 -5.87 11.50 4.27
C ASN A 105 -6.70 11.70 5.54
N ALA A 106 -6.71 12.93 6.08
CA ALA A 106 -7.37 13.22 7.35
C ALA A 106 -8.84 12.78 7.44
N PRO A 107 -9.72 13.01 6.44
CA PRO A 107 -11.12 12.59 6.49
C PRO A 107 -11.33 11.08 6.71
N MET A 108 -10.36 10.25 6.32
CA MET A 108 -10.43 8.79 6.44
C MET A 108 -10.21 8.28 7.87
N LEU A 109 -9.71 9.11 8.78
CA LEU A 109 -9.56 8.76 10.19
C LEU A 109 -10.95 8.73 10.85
N LEU A 110 -11.26 7.68 11.59
CA LEU A 110 -12.54 7.54 12.30
C LEU A 110 -12.41 7.89 13.78
N GLY A 111 -11.41 7.36 14.47
CA GLY A 111 -11.22 7.58 15.88
C GLY A 111 -10.32 6.54 16.55
N PHE A 112 -10.29 6.52 17.87
CA PHE A 112 -9.55 5.50 18.63
C PHE A 112 -10.31 4.18 18.68
N LEU A 113 -9.63 3.11 18.26
CA LEU A 113 -10.18 1.75 18.32
C LEU A 113 -10.42 1.34 19.77
N LYS A 114 -11.66 0.93 20.09
CA LYS A 114 -12.02 0.29 21.35
C LYS A 114 -11.97 -1.23 21.24
N LYS A 115 -12.63 -1.77 20.23
CA LYS A 115 -12.74 -3.21 20.00
C LYS A 115 -12.87 -3.54 18.52
N ARG A 116 -12.29 -4.64 18.10
CA ARG A 116 -12.52 -5.23 16.77
C ARG A 116 -12.72 -6.72 16.86
N ASN A 117 -13.57 -7.27 16.01
CA ASN A 117 -13.83 -8.69 15.91
C ASN A 117 -14.04 -9.09 14.45
N LEU A 118 -13.63 -10.30 14.11
CA LEU A 118 -13.98 -10.97 12.86
C LEU A 118 -14.56 -12.34 13.24
N LYS A 119 -15.85 -12.51 13.00
CA LYS A 119 -16.56 -13.76 13.28
C LYS A 119 -17.51 -14.03 12.13
N ASP A 120 -17.53 -15.28 11.64
CA ASP A 120 -18.43 -15.72 10.56
C ASP A 120 -18.37 -14.78 9.34
N ARG A 121 -17.13 -14.39 8.94
CA ARG A 121 -16.84 -13.47 7.86
C ARG A 121 -17.30 -12.02 8.07
N LYS A 122 -17.91 -11.72 9.22
CA LYS A 122 -18.39 -10.39 9.60
C LYS A 122 -17.34 -9.67 10.45
N ILE A 123 -16.97 -8.48 10.01
CA ILE A 123 -16.05 -7.56 10.68
C ILE A 123 -16.89 -6.59 11.50
N LYS A 124 -16.60 -6.46 12.80
CA LYS A 124 -17.22 -5.48 13.68
C LYS A 124 -16.16 -4.60 14.31
N ILE A 125 -16.32 -3.29 14.16
CA ILE A 125 -15.40 -2.28 14.67
C ILE A 125 -16.16 -1.33 15.60
N GLU A 126 -15.68 -1.20 16.83
CA GLU A 126 -16.15 -0.22 17.82
C GLU A 126 -15.03 0.78 18.12
N TYR A 127 -15.33 2.08 18.07
CA TYR A 127 -14.33 3.14 18.23
C TYR A 127 -14.90 4.39 18.91
N TYR A 128 -14.02 5.19 19.52
CA TYR A 128 -14.33 6.52 20.03
C TYR A 128 -14.13 7.53 18.92
N PRO A 129 -15.18 8.21 18.43
CA PRO A 129 -15.09 9.03 17.22
C PRO A 129 -14.28 10.30 17.42
N PHE A 130 -13.53 10.69 16.37
CA PHE A 130 -12.92 12.02 16.26
C PHE A 130 -13.92 13.02 15.68
N THR A 131 -13.83 14.28 16.12
CA THR A 131 -14.35 15.41 15.37
C THR A 131 -13.48 15.63 14.12
N ASN A 132 -13.95 16.49 13.23
CA ASN A 132 -13.20 16.78 12.01
C ASN A 132 -11.89 17.52 12.31
N GLU A 133 -11.93 18.43 13.28
CA GLU A 133 -10.77 19.16 13.75
C GLU A 133 -9.72 18.21 14.35
N GLU A 134 -10.18 17.24 15.13
CA GLU A 134 -9.32 16.19 15.70
C GLU A 134 -8.71 15.32 14.63
N LYS A 135 -9.48 14.93 13.59
CA LYS A 135 -8.94 14.17 12.44
C LYS A 135 -7.79 14.92 11.79
N LYS A 136 -7.95 16.20 11.52
CA LYS A 136 -6.93 17.03 10.91
C LYS A 136 -5.69 17.15 11.80
N PHE A 137 -5.90 17.50 13.08
CA PHE A 137 -4.79 17.62 14.04
C PHE A 137 -4.00 16.31 14.15
N VAL A 138 -4.69 15.19 14.34
CA VAL A 138 -4.07 13.87 14.46
C VAL A 138 -3.32 13.50 13.18
N PHE A 139 -3.90 13.77 12.02
CA PHE A 139 -3.26 13.53 10.75
C PHE A 139 -1.98 14.36 10.57
N ASP A 140 -2.00 15.65 10.97
CA ASP A 140 -0.84 16.53 10.94
C ASP A 140 0.32 16.02 11.81
N GLU A 141 0.03 15.34 12.90
CA GLU A 141 1.05 14.67 13.71
C GLU A 141 1.56 13.36 13.05
N ILE A 142 0.65 12.58 12.47
CA ILE A 142 1.00 11.31 11.80
C ILE A 142 1.92 11.55 10.61
N LYS A 143 1.63 12.52 9.75
CA LYS A 143 2.41 12.76 8.52
C LYS A 143 3.85 13.23 8.79
N LYS A 144 4.14 13.73 10.00
CA LYS A 144 5.49 14.09 10.43
C LYS A 144 6.35 12.89 10.83
N ASN A 145 5.73 11.75 11.14
CA ASN A 145 6.41 10.57 11.66
C ASN A 145 6.38 9.42 10.68
N ARG A 146 7.41 9.29 9.85
CA ARG A 146 7.56 8.23 8.85
C ARG A 146 7.66 6.80 9.42
N LYS A 147 7.80 6.63 10.74
CA LYS A 147 7.88 5.31 11.41
C LYS A 147 6.52 4.75 11.81
N ILE A 148 5.45 5.53 11.70
CA ILE A 148 4.10 5.05 11.98
C ILE A 148 3.71 4.04 10.91
N ASP A 149 3.35 2.84 11.38
CA ASP A 149 2.90 1.75 10.53
C ASP A 149 1.45 1.93 10.10
N ILE A 150 1.18 1.68 8.83
CA ILE A 150 -0.17 1.59 8.27
C ILE A 150 -0.49 0.10 8.13
N TYR A 151 -1.34 -0.41 8.99
CA TYR A 151 -1.68 -1.82 9.03
C TYR A 151 -3.10 -2.08 8.54
N TYR A 152 -3.26 -3.00 7.60
CA TYR A 152 -4.54 -3.46 7.07
C TYR A 152 -4.85 -4.86 7.63
N PRO A 153 -5.69 -4.96 8.68
CA PRO A 153 -5.87 -6.21 9.42
C PRO A 153 -6.69 -7.26 8.67
N TYR A 154 -7.50 -6.83 7.70
CA TYR A 154 -8.45 -7.72 7.05
C TYR A 154 -8.07 -7.92 5.59
N LYS A 155 -8.07 -9.20 5.15
CA LYS A 155 -7.77 -9.60 3.78
C LYS A 155 -9.07 -9.71 2.99
N TYR A 156 -9.00 -9.32 1.71
CA TYR A 156 -10.11 -9.52 0.79
C TYR A 156 -10.22 -10.99 0.41
N ARG A 157 -11.41 -11.55 0.61
CA ARG A 157 -11.72 -12.95 0.33
C ARG A 157 -12.87 -13.08 -0.65
N ASP A 158 -12.74 -14.02 -1.56
CA ASP A 158 -13.83 -14.35 -2.47
C ASP A 158 -15.09 -14.77 -1.68
N PHE A 159 -16.24 -14.31 -2.14
CA PHE A 159 -17.51 -14.57 -1.47
C PHE A 159 -17.84 -16.07 -1.39
N TYR A 160 -17.63 -16.80 -2.48
CA TYR A 160 -18.03 -18.20 -2.58
C TYR A 160 -17.01 -19.15 -1.98
N THR A 161 -15.74 -18.91 -2.22
CA THR A 161 -14.66 -19.84 -1.82
C THR A 161 -14.06 -19.52 -0.46
N GLY A 162 -14.22 -18.28 0.03
CA GLY A 162 -13.56 -17.77 1.23
C GLY A 162 -12.04 -17.67 1.13
N LYS A 163 -11.47 -17.88 -0.06
CA LYS A 163 -10.02 -17.78 -0.31
C LYS A 163 -9.62 -16.33 -0.55
N GLU A 164 -8.38 -15.99 -0.20
CA GLU A 164 -7.79 -14.71 -0.58
C GLU A 164 -7.71 -14.61 -2.11
N GLU A 165 -8.04 -13.44 -2.65
CA GLU A 165 -7.90 -13.16 -4.07
C GLU A 165 -6.43 -13.06 -4.45
N THR A 166 -6.11 -13.61 -5.62
CA THR A 166 -4.74 -13.60 -6.18
C THR A 166 -4.75 -13.24 -7.66
N SER A 167 -3.59 -12.86 -8.17
CA SER A 167 -3.36 -12.75 -9.60
C SER A 167 -3.45 -14.14 -10.27
N PRO A 168 -3.62 -14.21 -11.60
CA PRO A 168 -3.53 -15.46 -12.34
C PRO A 168 -2.19 -16.19 -12.11
N GLU A 169 -2.22 -17.52 -12.06
CA GLU A 169 -1.01 -18.34 -11.85
C GLU A 169 0.09 -18.13 -12.90
N THR A 170 -0.32 -17.77 -14.12
CA THR A 170 0.59 -17.47 -15.26
C THR A 170 1.08 -16.02 -15.28
N GLY A 171 0.70 -15.21 -14.29
CA GLY A 171 0.95 -13.77 -14.26
C GLY A 171 -0.07 -12.98 -15.09
N TRP A 172 0.17 -11.69 -15.21
CA TRP A 172 -0.68 -10.76 -15.94
C TRP A 172 -0.36 -10.79 -17.43
N THR A 173 -1.41 -10.72 -18.27
CA THR A 173 -1.25 -10.46 -19.70
C THR A 173 -1.09 -8.97 -19.96
N PHE A 174 -0.21 -8.63 -20.88
CA PHE A 174 0.04 -7.27 -21.28
C PHE A 174 -0.76 -6.90 -22.53
N ASN A 175 -1.51 -5.80 -22.47
CA ASN A 175 -2.14 -5.21 -23.65
C ASN A 175 -1.40 -3.90 -23.99
N PRO A 176 -0.69 -3.83 -25.14
CA PRO A 176 0.05 -2.62 -25.55
C PRO A 176 -0.81 -1.38 -25.63
N GLU A 177 -2.10 -1.51 -26.00
CA GLU A 177 -3.05 -0.39 -26.10
C GLU A 177 -3.38 0.22 -24.71
N LYS A 178 -3.16 -0.54 -23.64
CA LYS A 178 -3.41 -0.12 -22.25
C LYS A 178 -2.11 0.16 -21.48
N LYS A 179 -0.99 0.28 -22.17
CA LYS A 179 0.33 0.50 -21.55
C LYS A 179 0.34 1.69 -20.60
N GLU A 180 -0.33 2.77 -20.96
CA GLU A 180 -0.41 3.99 -20.17
C GLU A 180 -1.07 3.76 -18.80
N TYR A 181 -1.97 2.78 -18.68
CA TYR A 181 -2.66 2.50 -17.43
C TYR A 181 -1.81 1.73 -16.41
N LEU A 182 -0.76 1.04 -16.83
CA LEU A 182 0.11 0.27 -15.94
C LEU A 182 0.87 1.15 -14.94
N GLY A 183 1.14 2.40 -15.29
CA GLY A 183 1.90 3.33 -14.47
C GLY A 183 1.06 4.30 -13.62
N TYR A 184 -0.21 4.51 -13.93
CA TYR A 184 -1.00 5.58 -13.32
C TYR A 184 -1.15 5.48 -11.80
N GLY A 185 -1.44 4.30 -11.29
CA GLY A 185 -1.59 4.11 -9.86
C GLY A 185 -0.27 4.09 -9.08
N GLU A 186 0.88 4.02 -9.76
CA GLU A 186 2.21 3.91 -9.14
C GLU A 186 3.04 5.20 -9.19
N VAL A 187 2.57 6.24 -9.87
CA VAL A 187 3.35 7.47 -10.08
C VAL A 187 3.83 8.08 -8.76
N HIS A 188 2.98 8.12 -7.73
CA HIS A 188 3.35 8.67 -6.43
C HIS A 188 4.41 7.82 -5.73
N PHE A 189 4.36 6.48 -5.84
CA PHE A 189 5.38 5.58 -5.31
C PHE A 189 6.72 5.78 -6.03
N ARG A 190 6.70 5.90 -7.35
CA ARG A 190 7.91 6.12 -8.17
C ARG A 190 8.58 7.42 -7.79
N LYS A 191 7.86 8.54 -7.78
CA LYS A 191 8.36 9.86 -7.37
C LYS A 191 8.90 9.85 -5.94
N PHE A 192 8.17 9.21 -5.02
CA PHE A 192 8.60 9.12 -3.63
C PHE A 192 9.87 8.27 -3.49
N THR A 193 9.94 7.13 -4.18
CA THR A 193 11.11 6.24 -4.18
C THR A 193 12.35 6.94 -4.71
N GLU A 194 12.24 7.63 -5.85
CA GLU A 194 13.34 8.39 -6.43
C GLU A 194 13.88 9.45 -5.47
N LYS A 195 12.97 10.25 -4.89
CA LYS A 195 13.34 11.28 -3.92
C LYS A 195 14.00 10.67 -2.69
N PHE A 196 13.43 9.61 -2.13
CA PHE A 196 13.95 8.92 -0.96
C PHE A 196 15.37 8.40 -1.19
N ILE A 197 15.62 7.72 -2.32
CA ILE A 197 16.94 7.15 -2.63
C ILE A 197 17.97 8.25 -2.87
N LYS A 198 17.59 9.36 -3.51
CA LYS A 198 18.46 10.54 -3.65
C LYS A 198 18.85 11.15 -2.30
N GLU A 199 17.88 11.21 -1.35
CA GLU A 199 18.14 11.70 0.02
C GLU A 199 19.11 10.81 0.79
N LEU A 200 19.14 9.49 0.53
CA LEU A 200 20.08 8.56 1.17
C LEU A 200 21.54 8.79 0.73
N ASN A 201 21.75 9.42 -0.39
CA ASN A 201 23.07 9.70 -0.97
C ASN A 201 24.00 8.47 -1.01
N THR A 202 23.43 7.30 -1.29
CA THR A 202 24.16 6.02 -1.35
C THR A 202 24.07 5.46 -2.78
N ASP A 203 25.21 5.04 -3.29
CA ASP A 203 25.31 4.45 -4.62
C ASP A 203 25.04 2.93 -4.55
N TYR A 204 23.76 2.56 -4.74
CA TYR A 204 23.36 1.17 -4.89
C TYR A 204 23.68 0.67 -6.29
N LYS A 205 24.55 -0.33 -6.40
CA LYS A 205 25.08 -0.81 -7.69
C LYS A 205 24.21 -1.88 -8.31
N ILE A 206 23.74 -2.84 -7.53
CA ILE A 206 22.95 -3.99 -8.00
C ILE A 206 21.54 -3.89 -7.45
N ILE A 207 20.59 -3.67 -8.35
CA ILE A 207 19.19 -3.41 -8.05
C ILE A 207 18.35 -4.59 -8.54
N TYR A 208 17.47 -5.09 -7.69
CA TYR A 208 16.63 -6.24 -8.01
C TYR A 208 15.14 -5.97 -7.81
N ASP A 209 14.34 -6.28 -8.82
CA ASP A 209 12.88 -6.30 -8.76
C ASP A 209 12.38 -7.71 -9.18
N PRO A 210 11.91 -8.54 -8.24
CA PRO A 210 11.46 -9.89 -8.52
C PRO A 210 10.08 -10.00 -9.19
N ALA A 211 9.42 -8.86 -9.45
CA ALA A 211 8.16 -8.76 -10.22
C ALA A 211 8.17 -7.46 -11.03
N CYS A 212 9.14 -7.37 -11.94
CA CYS A 212 9.48 -6.13 -12.64
C CYS A 212 8.45 -5.68 -13.68
N SER A 213 7.46 -6.53 -14.02
CA SER A 213 6.49 -6.25 -15.08
C SER A 213 7.23 -5.91 -16.40
N THR A 214 6.82 -4.86 -17.09
CA THR A 214 7.45 -4.39 -18.34
C THR A 214 8.84 -3.75 -18.14
N GLY A 215 9.36 -3.69 -16.92
CA GLY A 215 10.67 -3.12 -16.61
C GLY A 215 10.70 -1.59 -16.51
N GLU A 216 9.60 -0.90 -16.74
CA GLU A 216 9.56 0.57 -16.74
C GLU A 216 9.95 1.20 -15.41
N PHE A 217 9.56 0.57 -14.28
CA PHE A 217 9.97 1.05 -12.96
C PHE A 217 11.50 1.05 -12.79
N LEU A 218 12.15 -0.05 -13.18
CA LEU A 218 13.61 -0.17 -13.13
C LEU A 218 14.29 0.80 -14.11
N ASN A 219 13.68 1.02 -15.28
CA ASN A 219 14.16 2.00 -16.24
C ASN A 219 14.14 3.44 -15.69
N ASP A 220 13.04 3.82 -15.04
CA ASP A 220 12.92 5.14 -14.39
C ASP A 220 13.95 5.28 -13.25
N TYR A 221 14.16 4.20 -12.47
CA TYR A 221 15.23 4.15 -11.49
C TYR A 221 16.60 4.38 -12.13
N LYS A 222 16.93 3.66 -13.20
CA LYS A 222 18.21 3.73 -13.89
C LYS A 222 18.48 5.08 -14.54
N LYS A 223 17.45 5.80 -15.02
CA LYS A 223 17.60 7.19 -15.53
C LYS A 223 18.14 8.13 -14.46
N ASN A 224 17.78 7.91 -13.19
CA ASN A 224 18.28 8.70 -12.05
C ASN A 224 19.62 8.18 -11.51
N PHE A 225 19.92 6.89 -11.70
CA PHE A 225 21.11 6.19 -11.20
C PHE A 225 21.75 5.36 -12.33
N PRO A 226 22.35 6.00 -13.33
CA PRO A 226 22.76 5.35 -14.58
C PRO A 226 23.87 4.30 -14.41
N MET A 227 24.63 4.37 -13.31
CA MET A 227 25.67 3.38 -12.99
C MET A 227 25.14 2.10 -12.33
N SER A 228 23.84 2.05 -12.03
CA SER A 228 23.23 0.85 -11.43
C SER A 228 23.05 -0.25 -12.48
N TYR A 229 23.25 -1.49 -12.04
CA TYR A 229 22.93 -2.72 -12.79
C TYR A 229 21.60 -3.26 -12.31
N THR A 230 20.62 -3.38 -13.20
CA THR A 230 19.25 -3.75 -12.89
C THR A 230 18.94 -5.19 -13.25
N ILE A 231 18.40 -5.94 -12.29
CA ILE A 231 17.95 -7.32 -12.46
C ILE A 231 16.43 -7.32 -12.29
N GLY A 232 15.71 -7.79 -13.30
CA GLY A 232 14.26 -7.83 -13.29
C GLY A 232 13.72 -9.23 -13.57
N HIS A 233 12.98 -9.80 -12.65
CA HIS A 233 12.25 -11.04 -12.89
C HIS A 233 10.76 -10.78 -12.99
N ASP A 234 10.06 -11.61 -13.74
CA ASP A 234 8.60 -11.64 -13.75
C ASP A 234 8.12 -13.04 -14.12
N LEU A 235 6.93 -13.39 -13.66
CA LEU A 235 6.28 -14.65 -13.96
C LEU A 235 5.76 -14.69 -15.41
N SER A 236 5.38 -13.53 -15.95
CA SER A 236 4.83 -13.36 -17.27
C SER A 236 5.93 -13.25 -18.33
N LYS A 237 5.92 -14.20 -19.28
CA LYS A 237 6.82 -14.18 -20.42
C LYS A 237 6.62 -12.92 -21.28
N GLU A 238 5.37 -12.48 -21.46
CA GLU A 238 5.05 -11.27 -22.23
C GLU A 238 5.67 -10.03 -21.58
N MET A 239 5.56 -9.89 -20.24
CA MET A 239 6.16 -8.77 -19.51
C MET A 239 7.67 -8.75 -19.67
N ILE A 240 8.32 -9.92 -19.61
CA ILE A 240 9.77 -10.02 -19.78
C ILE A 240 10.23 -9.64 -21.20
N GLU A 241 9.46 -9.98 -22.22
CA GLU A 241 9.82 -9.54 -23.59
C GLU A 241 9.89 -8.00 -23.72
N TYR A 242 9.01 -7.28 -23.03
CA TYR A 242 9.12 -5.81 -22.94
C TYR A 242 10.27 -5.36 -22.03
N ALA A 243 10.46 -6.02 -20.89
CA ALA A 243 11.50 -5.68 -19.92
C ALA A 243 12.91 -5.76 -20.50
N LYS A 244 13.14 -6.59 -21.53
CA LYS A 244 14.42 -6.67 -22.26
C LYS A 244 14.89 -5.35 -22.82
N ASN A 245 13.99 -4.40 -23.05
CA ASN A 245 14.34 -3.07 -23.56
C ASN A 245 14.83 -2.12 -22.45
N TYR A 246 14.64 -2.46 -21.18
CA TYR A 246 14.81 -1.53 -20.08
C TYR A 246 15.68 -2.05 -18.93
N VAL A 247 15.80 -3.37 -18.81
CA VAL A 247 16.46 -4.04 -17.69
C VAL A 247 17.73 -4.72 -18.18
N ASP A 248 18.82 -4.62 -17.43
CA ASP A 248 20.11 -5.20 -17.83
C ASP A 248 20.05 -6.75 -17.81
N GLU A 249 19.38 -7.33 -16.84
CA GLU A 249 19.23 -8.79 -16.69
C GLU A 249 17.76 -9.17 -16.47
N PRO A 250 16.95 -9.26 -17.53
CA PRO A 250 15.55 -9.70 -17.46
C PRO A 250 15.47 -11.23 -17.49
N LEU A 251 14.65 -11.84 -16.59
CA LEU A 251 14.45 -13.28 -16.54
C LEU A 251 12.98 -13.64 -16.25
N CYS A 252 12.40 -14.49 -17.09
CA CYS A 252 11.10 -15.09 -16.84
C CYS A 252 11.22 -16.20 -15.80
N CYS A 253 10.84 -15.92 -14.56
CA CYS A 253 10.80 -16.94 -13.51
C CYS A 253 9.84 -16.57 -12.38
N ASN A 254 9.37 -17.58 -11.67
CA ASN A 254 8.65 -17.34 -10.42
C ASN A 254 9.63 -16.84 -9.34
N ALA A 255 9.27 -15.78 -8.61
CA ALA A 255 10.09 -15.18 -7.58
C ALA A 255 10.58 -16.17 -6.50
N ILE A 256 9.78 -17.20 -6.18
CA ILE A 256 10.17 -18.25 -5.23
C ILE A 256 11.34 -19.11 -5.75
N ASN A 257 11.54 -19.14 -7.05
CA ASN A 257 12.61 -19.89 -7.73
C ASN A 257 13.75 -18.99 -8.22
N SER A 258 13.83 -17.77 -7.70
CA SER A 258 14.88 -16.82 -8.09
C SER A 258 16.29 -17.44 -8.02
N PRO A 259 17.05 -17.44 -9.13
CA PRO A 259 18.37 -18.06 -9.19
C PRO A 259 19.47 -17.22 -8.54
N LEU A 260 19.16 -15.99 -8.09
CA LEU A 260 20.14 -15.12 -7.49
C LEU A 260 20.75 -15.74 -6.22
N LYS A 261 22.06 -15.52 -6.05
CA LYS A 261 22.78 -15.94 -4.85
C LYS A 261 22.38 -15.06 -3.64
N ASN A 262 22.53 -15.60 -2.44
CA ASN A 262 22.42 -14.80 -1.22
C ASN A 262 23.51 -13.73 -1.17
N ASN A 263 23.23 -12.58 -0.54
CA ASN A 263 24.15 -11.44 -0.41
C ASN A 263 24.68 -10.93 -1.78
N SER A 264 23.83 -10.91 -2.81
CA SER A 264 24.24 -10.52 -4.17
C SER A 264 23.70 -9.15 -4.61
N VAL A 265 22.64 -8.64 -4.00
CA VAL A 265 22.01 -7.37 -4.42
C VAL A 265 22.11 -6.30 -3.33
N ASP A 266 22.19 -5.04 -3.74
CA ASP A 266 22.30 -3.90 -2.80
C ASP A 266 20.93 -3.33 -2.42
N LEU A 267 19.98 -3.36 -3.36
CA LEU A 267 18.64 -2.83 -3.19
C LEU A 267 17.63 -3.76 -3.87
N MET A 268 16.57 -4.12 -3.15
CA MET A 268 15.47 -4.93 -3.68
C MET A 268 14.13 -4.21 -3.53
N PHE A 269 13.33 -4.22 -4.61
CA PHE A 269 11.97 -3.72 -4.61
C PHE A 269 10.96 -4.87 -4.51
N LEU A 270 10.14 -4.88 -3.46
CA LEU A 270 9.04 -5.82 -3.29
C LEU A 270 7.71 -5.09 -3.53
N ARG A 271 7.20 -5.15 -4.75
CA ARG A 271 6.01 -4.41 -5.20
C ARG A 271 4.80 -5.32 -5.45
N PHE A 272 4.88 -6.58 -5.09
CA PHE A 272 3.89 -7.60 -5.45
C PHE A 272 3.44 -8.50 -4.27
N LEU A 273 4.02 -8.33 -3.09
CA LEU A 273 3.61 -9.09 -1.90
C LEU A 273 2.40 -8.44 -1.22
N ASN A 274 1.38 -8.17 -2.01
CA ASN A 274 0.20 -7.40 -1.63
C ASN A 274 -1.08 -8.21 -1.83
N SER A 275 -2.12 -7.76 -1.13
CA SER A 275 -3.49 -8.25 -1.30
C SER A 275 -3.90 -8.22 -2.78
N GLU A 276 -4.63 -9.22 -3.23
CA GLU A 276 -5.09 -9.41 -4.62
C GLU A 276 -3.99 -9.75 -5.65
N VAL A 277 -2.74 -9.77 -5.25
CA VAL A 277 -1.62 -10.23 -6.09
C VAL A 277 -1.19 -11.64 -5.70
N VAL A 278 -0.91 -11.84 -4.41
CA VAL A 278 -0.61 -13.16 -3.82
C VAL A 278 -1.46 -13.37 -2.56
N ASP A 279 -1.62 -14.62 -2.12
CA ASP A 279 -2.18 -14.88 -0.79
C ASP A 279 -1.12 -14.69 0.29
N THR A 280 -1.57 -14.51 1.53
CA THR A 280 -0.68 -14.25 2.69
C THR A 280 0.35 -15.35 2.88
N LYS A 281 -0.03 -16.63 2.73
CA LYS A 281 0.86 -17.77 2.92
C LYS A 281 2.00 -17.76 1.89
N ASN A 282 1.68 -17.51 0.63
CA ASN A 282 2.67 -17.44 -0.44
C ASN A 282 3.53 -16.18 -0.31
N ALA A 283 2.98 -15.03 0.11
CA ALA A 283 3.78 -13.84 0.38
C ALA A 283 4.91 -14.12 1.38
N TYR A 284 4.62 -14.80 2.49
CA TYR A 284 5.65 -15.19 3.48
C TYR A 284 6.66 -16.19 2.93
N LYS A 285 6.23 -17.17 2.13
CA LYS A 285 7.15 -18.13 1.49
C LYS A 285 8.12 -17.44 0.55
N ILE A 286 7.59 -16.58 -0.33
CA ILE A 286 8.38 -15.83 -1.32
C ILE A 286 9.35 -14.90 -0.59
N PHE A 287 8.90 -14.18 0.42
CA PHE A 287 9.74 -13.28 1.19
C PHE A 287 10.93 -14.01 1.84
N LYS A 288 10.72 -15.20 2.41
CA LYS A 288 11.79 -16.02 3.00
C LYS A 288 12.89 -16.39 2.00
N VAL A 289 12.53 -16.59 0.73
CA VAL A 289 13.49 -16.88 -0.34
C VAL A 289 14.22 -15.64 -0.80
N LEU A 290 13.54 -14.49 -0.82
CA LEU A 290 14.06 -13.27 -1.43
C LEU A 290 14.94 -12.43 -0.49
N TYR A 291 14.54 -12.25 0.78
CA TYR A 291 15.25 -11.32 1.65
C TYR A 291 16.75 -11.66 1.85
N PRO A 292 17.20 -12.96 1.90
CA PRO A 292 18.61 -13.28 2.07
C PRO A 292 19.48 -12.89 0.85
N LYS A 293 18.88 -12.58 -0.30
CA LYS A 293 19.60 -12.18 -1.49
C LYS A 293 20.18 -10.76 -1.36
N VAL A 294 19.61 -9.96 -0.49
CA VAL A 294 20.10 -8.61 -0.19
C VAL A 294 21.30 -8.67 0.74
N LYS A 295 22.33 -7.89 0.41
CA LYS A 295 23.57 -7.79 1.21
C LYS A 295 23.29 -7.17 2.59
N LYS A 296 24.15 -7.43 3.53
CA LYS A 296 24.18 -6.68 4.80
C LYS A 296 24.29 -5.19 4.51
N LYS A 297 23.51 -4.37 5.24
CA LYS A 297 23.32 -2.93 5.03
C LYS A 297 22.68 -2.57 3.69
N GLY A 298 22.29 -3.53 2.90
CA GLY A 298 21.43 -3.32 1.74
C GLY A 298 19.98 -3.01 2.16
N LEU A 299 19.19 -2.52 1.22
CA LEU A 299 17.82 -2.10 1.48
C LEU A 299 16.78 -3.00 0.79
N ILE A 300 15.66 -3.18 1.49
CA ILE A 300 14.43 -3.71 0.93
C ILE A 300 13.38 -2.62 1.00
N ILE A 301 12.82 -2.25 -0.15
CA ILE A 301 11.72 -1.30 -0.28
C ILE A 301 10.46 -2.08 -0.67
N CYS A 302 9.42 -2.00 0.17
CA CYS A 302 8.19 -2.76 -0.02
C CYS A 302 6.98 -1.83 -0.04
N PHE A 303 6.21 -1.88 -1.13
CA PHE A 303 4.98 -1.12 -1.32
C PHE A 303 4.08 -1.79 -2.36
N GLY A 304 2.90 -1.25 -2.58
CA GLY A 304 1.98 -1.72 -3.61
C GLY A 304 0.70 -0.90 -3.69
N HIS A 305 -0.06 -1.11 -4.77
CA HIS A 305 -1.38 -0.49 -4.95
C HIS A 305 -2.38 -0.93 -3.90
N THR A 306 -2.34 -2.21 -3.57
CA THR A 306 -3.13 -2.85 -2.54
C THR A 306 -2.26 -3.06 -1.29
N PRO A 307 -2.86 -3.34 -0.13
CA PRO A 307 -2.11 -3.47 1.12
C PRO A 307 -1.02 -4.54 1.07
N VAL A 308 0.15 -4.22 1.59
CA VAL A 308 1.24 -5.18 1.81
C VAL A 308 0.80 -6.22 2.82
N LEU A 309 1.00 -7.50 2.49
CA LEU A 309 0.53 -8.63 3.30
C LEU A 309 1.44 -8.95 4.48
N ILE A 310 2.73 -8.71 4.35
CA ILE A 310 3.70 -9.00 5.40
C ILE A 310 3.71 -7.85 6.40
N ARG A 311 3.47 -8.18 7.66
CA ARG A 311 3.45 -7.19 8.74
C ARG A 311 4.86 -6.71 9.08
N LYS A 312 4.96 -5.45 9.53
CA LYS A 312 6.23 -4.85 9.99
C LYS A 312 6.96 -5.71 11.02
N GLU A 313 6.24 -6.25 11.98
CA GLU A 313 6.80 -7.09 13.04
C GLU A 313 7.45 -8.37 12.49
N MET A 314 6.93 -8.89 11.37
CA MET A 314 7.52 -10.07 10.72
C MET A 314 8.81 -9.73 9.99
N PHE A 315 8.88 -8.60 9.30
CA PHE A 315 10.14 -8.11 8.75
C PHE A 315 11.22 -8.00 9.85
N GLN A 316 10.85 -7.43 11.00
CA GLN A 316 11.76 -7.30 12.15
C GLN A 316 12.22 -8.65 12.72
N ARG A 317 11.35 -9.68 12.74
CA ARG A 317 11.71 -11.05 13.15
C ARG A 317 12.75 -11.70 12.23
N TYR A 318 12.79 -11.31 10.96
CA TYR A 318 13.83 -11.71 10.02
C TYR A 318 15.12 -10.88 10.13
N GLY A 319 15.23 -10.02 11.13
CA GLY A 319 16.42 -9.23 11.38
C GLY A 319 16.47 -7.93 10.58
N LEU A 320 15.37 -7.52 9.94
CA LEU A 320 15.30 -6.27 9.18
C LEU A 320 15.03 -5.08 10.10
N ILE A 321 15.73 -3.97 9.87
CA ILE A 321 15.57 -2.74 10.64
C ILE A 321 14.68 -1.77 9.87
N PRO A 322 13.51 -1.37 10.40
CA PRO A 322 12.64 -0.42 9.73
C PRO A 322 13.26 0.99 9.76
N ILE A 323 13.48 1.57 8.60
CA ILE A 323 13.91 2.95 8.41
C ILE A 323 12.68 3.85 8.33
N ILE A 324 11.73 3.51 7.43
CA ILE A 324 10.41 4.15 7.32
C ILE A 324 9.33 3.11 7.11
N CYS A 325 8.09 3.44 7.49
CA CYS A 325 6.91 2.60 7.33
C CYS A 325 5.82 3.28 6.49
N ASN A 326 5.92 4.59 6.30
CA ASN A 326 4.97 5.33 5.46
C ASN A 326 5.70 6.41 4.65
N GLY A 327 5.11 6.74 3.50
CA GLY A 327 5.46 7.90 2.70
C GLY A 327 4.39 8.98 2.84
N TYR A 328 4.77 10.22 2.56
CA TYR A 328 3.85 11.35 2.52
C TYR A 328 3.91 12.04 1.16
N ASP A 329 2.77 12.12 0.49
CA ASP A 329 2.59 12.88 -0.74
C ASP A 329 2.06 14.28 -0.38
N LYS A 330 2.91 15.30 -0.59
CA LYS A 330 2.57 16.69 -0.26
C LYS A 330 1.51 17.27 -1.21
N GLU A 331 1.50 16.86 -2.47
CA GLU A 331 0.55 17.37 -3.47
C GLU A 331 -0.89 16.93 -3.15
N ARG A 332 -1.03 15.75 -2.53
CA ARG A 332 -2.32 15.14 -2.21
C ARG A 332 -2.69 15.22 -0.73
N ASP A 333 -1.80 15.78 0.08
CA ASP A 333 -1.89 15.76 1.57
C ASP A 333 -2.31 14.37 2.07
N ALA A 334 -1.58 13.35 1.64
CA ALA A 334 -1.90 11.95 1.93
C ALA A 334 -0.67 11.15 2.33
N ILE A 335 -0.84 10.23 3.26
CA ILE A 335 0.16 9.20 3.58
C ILE A 335 -0.17 7.89 2.87
N PHE A 336 0.81 7.05 2.67
CA PHE A 336 0.64 5.72 2.08
C PHE A 336 1.63 4.73 2.67
N GLN A 337 1.27 3.45 2.60
CA GLN A 337 2.11 2.35 3.05
C GLN A 337 3.36 2.26 2.17
N PHE A 338 4.52 2.49 2.79
CA PHE A 338 5.81 2.46 2.10
C PHE A 338 6.88 2.05 3.11
N TYR A 339 7.35 0.82 2.98
CA TYR A 339 8.34 0.28 3.90
C TYR A 339 9.73 0.35 3.30
N VAL A 340 10.69 0.81 4.10
CA VAL A 340 12.10 0.68 3.83
C VAL A 340 12.75 -0.01 5.01
N PHE A 341 13.40 -1.14 4.75
CA PHE A 341 14.13 -1.91 5.74
C PHE A 341 15.59 -2.03 5.33
N GLU A 342 16.48 -1.90 6.33
CA GLU A 342 17.89 -2.25 6.19
C GLU A 342 18.11 -3.69 6.66
N VAL A 343 18.92 -4.45 5.91
CA VAL A 343 19.35 -5.81 6.26
C VAL A 343 20.52 -5.75 7.24
N LYS A 344 20.40 -6.43 8.39
CA LYS A 344 21.48 -6.51 9.40
C LYS A 344 22.71 -7.25 8.90
#